data_b0c95b0aac3f8846f4af9d3f58a8fc9c
#
_entry.id   b0c95b0aac3f8846f4af9d3f58a8fc9c
#
_cell.length_a   1.000
_cell.length_b   1.000
_cell.length_c   1.000
_cell.angle_alpha   90.00
_cell.angle_beta   90.00
_cell.angle_gamma   90.00
#
_symmetry.space_group_name_H-M   'P 1'
#
loop_
_entity.id
_entity.type
_entity.pdbx_description
1 polymer ?
#
loop_
_entity_poly.entity_id
_entity_poly.type
_entity_poly.pdbx_seq_one_letter_code
_entity_poly.pdbx_strand_id
1 'polypeptide(L)'
;MLRLDLGHDLGPTLRLRVDLLRQRALASKVAGKAGKSTPANVNCILIWLDGGPSHYESFDPKPDAPTDIRGEFKPIKTTIPGVYFSEVIPKLAGVADKLSVVRSICHKDPNHGGGNHYMMTGAPTPVPVGCGAFVTFHPSYGSVVSWTRGI
;
A
#
# COMPACT_ATOMS: atom_id res chain seq x y z
N MET A 1 -0.97 -8.28 -30.23
CA MET A 1 -1.23 -8.73 -28.84
C MET A 1 -0.67 -10.13 -28.68
N LEU A 2 0.63 -10.26 -28.38
CA LEU A 2 1.30 -11.55 -28.22
C LEU A 2 1.10 -12.02 -26.77
N ARG A 3 0.25 -13.00 -26.59
CA ARG A 3 0.09 -13.74 -25.33
C ARG A 3 1.13 -14.87 -25.34
N LEU A 4 2.29 -14.61 -24.72
CA LEU A 4 3.25 -15.67 -24.44
C LEU A 4 2.75 -16.45 -23.23
N ASP A 5 2.08 -17.54 -23.50
CA ASP A 5 1.75 -18.57 -22.53
C ASP A 5 3.02 -19.40 -22.29
N LEU A 6 3.86 -18.95 -21.37
CA LEU A 6 5.02 -19.71 -20.91
C LEU A 6 4.51 -20.70 -19.85
N GLY A 7 4.38 -21.96 -20.27
CA GLY A 7 3.95 -23.09 -19.47
C GLY A 7 4.68 -23.24 -18.13
N HIS A 8 4.09 -23.99 -17.28
CA HIS A 8 4.20 -24.15 -15.82
C HIS A 8 5.56 -24.62 -15.25
N ASP A 9 6.69 -24.49 -15.94
CA ASP A 9 7.95 -25.13 -15.47
C ASP A 9 9.21 -24.25 -15.53
N LEU A 10 9.08 -23.00 -15.16
CA LEU A 10 10.25 -22.13 -14.95
C LEU A 10 10.70 -22.25 -13.49
N GLY A 11 11.91 -22.77 -13.26
CA GLY A 11 12.49 -22.84 -11.92
C GLY A 11 12.48 -21.47 -11.19
N PRO A 12 12.55 -21.45 -9.84
CA PRO A 12 12.33 -20.24 -9.04
C PRO A 12 13.21 -19.04 -9.43
N THR A 13 14.43 -19.26 -9.86
CA THR A 13 15.36 -18.21 -10.33
C THR A 13 14.94 -17.57 -11.65
N LEU A 14 14.34 -18.34 -12.54
CA LEU A 14 13.91 -17.83 -13.84
C LEU A 14 12.56 -17.09 -13.72
N ARG A 15 11.66 -17.55 -12.83
CA ARG A 15 10.44 -16.82 -12.47
C ARG A 15 10.76 -15.45 -11.89
N LEU A 16 11.70 -15.36 -10.95
CA LEU A 16 12.14 -14.09 -10.38
C LEU A 16 12.67 -13.11 -11.43
N ARG A 17 13.44 -13.61 -12.42
CA ARG A 17 13.94 -12.79 -13.53
C ARG A 17 12.83 -12.32 -14.48
N VAL A 18 11.86 -13.18 -14.77
CA VAL A 18 10.71 -12.82 -15.62
C VAL A 18 9.81 -11.79 -14.92
N ASP A 19 9.60 -11.93 -13.63
CA ASP A 19 8.80 -10.97 -12.86
C ASP A 19 9.51 -9.62 -12.74
N LEU A 20 10.83 -9.60 -12.54
CA LEU A 20 11.64 -8.38 -12.57
C LEU A 20 11.58 -7.69 -13.95
N LEU A 21 11.61 -8.45 -15.04
CA LEU A 21 11.48 -7.90 -16.39
C LEU A 21 10.07 -7.37 -16.67
N ARG A 22 9.03 -8.06 -16.19
CA ARG A 22 7.65 -7.57 -16.27
C ARG A 22 7.44 -6.29 -15.45
N GLN A 23 7.98 -6.23 -14.24
CA GLN A 23 7.93 -5.02 -13.40
C GLN A 23 8.70 -3.86 -14.05
N ARG A 24 9.86 -4.12 -14.65
CA ARG A 24 10.60 -3.12 -15.45
C ARG A 24 9.78 -2.60 -16.64
N ALA A 25 9.13 -3.50 -17.38
CA ALA A 25 8.31 -3.13 -18.53
C ALA A 25 7.04 -2.37 -18.11
N LEU A 26 6.45 -2.69 -16.97
CA LEU A 26 5.32 -1.96 -16.39
C LEU A 26 5.76 -0.59 -15.89
N ALA A 27 6.88 -0.50 -15.17
CA ALA A 27 7.45 0.76 -14.69
C ALA A 27 7.81 1.69 -15.86
N SER A 28 8.39 1.18 -16.93
CA SER A 28 8.70 1.97 -18.13
C SER A 28 7.45 2.44 -18.88
N LYS A 29 6.37 1.64 -18.91
CA LYS A 29 5.09 2.05 -19.48
C LYS A 29 4.37 3.11 -18.64
N VAL A 30 4.47 3.02 -17.32
CA VAL A 30 3.92 4.03 -16.40
C VAL A 30 4.74 5.32 -16.49
N ALA A 31 6.05 5.25 -16.53
CA ALA A 31 6.93 6.40 -16.74
C ALA A 31 6.73 7.06 -18.12
N GLY A 32 6.46 6.27 -19.17
CA GLY A 32 6.15 6.79 -20.52
C GLY A 32 4.76 7.41 -20.67
N LYS A 33 3.81 7.10 -19.78
CA LYS A 33 2.48 7.71 -19.71
C LYS A 33 2.38 8.90 -18.75
N ALA A 34 3.33 9.06 -17.84
CA ALA A 34 3.47 10.26 -17.04
C ALA A 34 3.91 11.37 -18.00
N GLY A 35 2.93 12.08 -18.55
CA GLY A 35 3.16 13.24 -19.41
C GLY A 35 4.15 14.19 -18.76
N LYS A 36 5.00 14.78 -19.58
CA LYS A 36 6.03 15.78 -19.28
C LYS A 36 5.70 16.60 -18.04
N SER A 37 6.60 16.55 -17.08
CA SER A 37 6.74 17.31 -15.84
C SER A 37 6.29 16.62 -14.55
N THR A 38 7.02 15.57 -14.15
CA THR A 38 7.22 15.43 -12.71
C THR A 38 8.21 16.54 -12.34
N PRO A 39 7.85 17.50 -11.48
CA PRO A 39 8.82 18.49 -11.02
C PRO A 39 10.03 17.75 -10.46
N ALA A 40 11.23 18.15 -10.87
CA ALA A 40 12.50 17.52 -10.45
C ALA A 40 12.72 17.52 -8.92
N ASN A 41 11.85 18.20 -8.17
CA ASN A 41 11.96 18.46 -6.73
C ASN A 41 10.73 18.01 -5.92
N VAL A 42 10.07 16.93 -6.30
CA VAL A 42 9.02 16.34 -5.44
C VAL A 42 9.67 15.44 -4.40
N ASN A 43 9.52 15.80 -3.13
CA ASN A 43 9.91 15.00 -1.99
C ASN A 43 8.70 14.19 -1.50
N CYS A 44 8.93 12.94 -1.09
CA CYS A 44 7.92 12.08 -0.49
C CYS A 44 8.38 11.68 0.92
N ILE A 45 7.52 11.88 1.90
CA ILE A 45 7.73 11.42 3.28
C ILE A 45 6.77 10.24 3.49
N LEU A 46 7.32 9.05 3.69
CA LEU A 46 6.55 7.87 4.08
C LEU A 46 6.50 7.78 5.60
N ILE A 47 5.29 7.88 6.16
CA ILE A 47 5.04 7.58 7.57
C ILE A 47 4.49 6.16 7.64
N TRP A 48 5.28 5.25 8.21
CA TRP A 48 4.91 3.84 8.34
C TRP A 48 4.44 3.55 9.75
N LEU A 49 3.23 3.01 9.88
CA LEU A 49 2.64 2.61 11.16
C LEU A 49 2.61 1.07 11.18
N ASP A 50 3.70 0.49 11.66
CA ASP A 50 3.86 -0.96 11.68
C ASP A 50 2.89 -1.63 12.65
N GLY A 51 2.20 -2.67 12.17
CA GLY A 51 1.17 -3.36 12.95
C GLY A 51 -0.10 -2.56 13.21
N GLY A 52 -0.11 -1.35 12.78
CA GLY A 52 -1.10 -0.34 12.58
C GLY A 52 -2.22 -0.14 13.61
N PRO A 53 -2.67 1.09 13.79
CA PRO A 53 -3.94 1.36 14.46
C PRO A 53 -5.09 0.78 13.63
N SER A 54 -6.15 0.34 14.33
CA SER A 54 -7.38 -0.13 13.69
C SER A 54 -7.95 0.93 12.74
N HIS A 55 -8.32 0.54 11.54
CA HIS A 55 -8.97 1.45 10.59
C HIS A 55 -10.37 1.88 11.08
N TYR A 56 -11.07 1.03 11.83
CA TYR A 56 -12.35 1.38 12.46
C TYR A 56 -12.20 2.47 13.52
N GLU A 57 -11.06 2.50 14.18
CA GLU A 57 -10.75 3.47 15.24
C GLU A 57 -9.93 4.67 14.73
N SER A 58 -9.80 4.83 13.43
CA SER A 58 -9.08 5.93 12.82
C SER A 58 -9.83 6.55 11.64
N PHE A 59 -9.51 6.15 10.41
CA PHE A 59 -10.01 6.79 9.18
C PHE A 59 -11.34 6.23 8.66
N ASP A 60 -11.80 5.10 9.17
CA ASP A 60 -13.00 4.43 8.67
C ASP A 60 -13.92 3.93 9.80
N PRO A 61 -14.37 4.81 10.69
CA PRO A 61 -15.36 4.44 11.69
C PRO A 61 -16.64 4.00 10.98
N LYS A 62 -17.29 2.98 11.52
CA LYS A 62 -18.54 2.42 11.01
C LYS A 62 -19.70 2.81 11.95
N PRO A 63 -20.20 4.08 11.93
CA PRO A 63 -21.14 4.58 12.91
C PRO A 63 -22.44 3.76 12.98
N ASP A 64 -22.85 3.19 11.86
CA ASP A 64 -24.10 2.41 11.75
C ASP A 64 -23.88 0.90 11.99
N ALA A 65 -22.65 0.46 12.26
CA ALA A 65 -22.35 -0.93 12.56
C ALA A 65 -22.67 -1.28 14.02
N PRO A 66 -22.89 -2.58 14.36
CA PRO A 66 -22.99 -3.05 15.72
C PRO A 66 -21.79 -2.63 16.57
N THR A 67 -21.98 -2.55 17.89
CA THR A 67 -20.98 -2.02 18.84
C THR A 67 -19.68 -2.80 18.84
N ASP A 68 -19.74 -4.10 18.61
CA ASP A 68 -18.58 -5.00 18.51
C ASP A 68 -17.72 -4.77 17.25
N ILE A 69 -18.28 -4.10 16.24
CA ILE A 69 -17.58 -3.75 15.01
C ILE A 69 -17.10 -2.29 15.02
N ARG A 70 -17.97 -1.36 15.42
CA ARG A 70 -17.66 0.08 15.32
C ARG A 70 -16.61 0.59 16.31
N GLY A 71 -16.23 -0.23 17.31
CA GLY A 71 -15.28 0.15 18.35
C GLY A 71 -15.84 1.10 19.40
N GLU A 72 -14.98 1.56 20.32
CA GLU A 72 -15.35 2.39 21.47
C GLU A 72 -15.38 3.88 21.15
N PHE A 73 -14.60 4.33 20.18
CA PHE A 73 -14.45 5.73 19.83
C PHE A 73 -15.60 6.26 18.99
N LYS A 74 -15.93 7.53 19.20
CA LYS A 74 -17.03 8.19 18.49
C LYS A 74 -16.57 8.69 17.12
N PRO A 75 -17.44 8.58 16.09
CA PRO A 75 -17.20 9.22 14.81
C PRO A 75 -17.38 10.73 14.93
N ILE A 76 -16.43 11.51 14.40
CA ILE A 76 -16.53 12.96 14.28
C ILE A 76 -16.63 13.37 12.82
N LYS A 77 -17.30 14.49 12.57
CA LYS A 77 -17.42 15.06 11.22
C LYS A 77 -16.06 15.55 10.73
N THR A 78 -15.80 15.36 9.45
CA THR A 78 -14.64 15.93 8.77
C THR A 78 -15.03 17.21 8.01
N THR A 79 -14.06 17.85 7.36
CA THR A 79 -14.31 18.96 6.42
C THR A 79 -15.08 18.53 5.17
N ILE A 80 -15.18 17.22 4.90
CA ILE A 80 -15.93 16.67 3.77
C ILE A 80 -17.30 16.21 4.23
N PRO A 81 -18.40 16.75 3.69
CA PRO A 81 -19.76 16.33 4.05
C PRO A 81 -19.97 14.82 3.87
N GLY A 82 -20.54 14.16 4.89
CA GLY A 82 -20.81 12.72 4.87
C GLY A 82 -19.61 11.82 5.15
N VAL A 83 -18.41 12.39 5.35
CA VAL A 83 -17.21 11.64 5.71
C VAL A 83 -16.91 11.83 7.21
N TYR A 84 -16.69 10.72 7.89
CA TYR A 84 -16.41 10.69 9.33
C TYR A 84 -15.04 10.04 9.58
N PHE A 85 -14.32 10.59 10.56
CA PHE A 85 -13.12 9.97 11.15
C PHE A 85 -13.40 9.70 12.63
N SER A 86 -12.53 8.94 13.28
CA SER A 86 -12.59 8.73 14.71
C SER A 86 -12.16 10.00 15.49
N GLU A 87 -12.71 10.18 16.68
CA GLU A 87 -12.37 11.27 17.60
C GLU A 87 -10.90 11.28 18.05
N VAL A 88 -10.17 10.19 17.86
CA VAL A 88 -8.73 10.12 18.19
C VAL A 88 -7.83 10.85 17.20
N ILE A 89 -8.35 11.21 16.01
CA ILE A 89 -7.58 11.94 14.98
C ILE A 89 -8.25 13.26 14.55
N PRO A 90 -8.61 14.15 15.49
CA PRO A 90 -9.41 15.34 15.19
C PRO A 90 -8.68 16.34 14.28
N LYS A 91 -7.35 16.42 14.37
CA LYS A 91 -6.55 17.29 13.51
C LYS A 91 -6.59 16.84 12.04
N LEU A 92 -6.58 15.53 11.79
CA LEU A 92 -6.73 14.99 10.44
C LEU A 92 -8.15 15.17 9.91
N ALA A 93 -9.16 15.04 10.77
CA ALA A 93 -10.54 15.34 10.39
C ALA A 93 -10.72 16.80 9.93
N GLY A 94 -10.02 17.74 10.55
CA GLY A 94 -10.03 19.17 10.19
C GLY A 94 -9.35 19.51 8.85
N VAL A 95 -8.59 18.59 8.27
CA VAL A 95 -7.88 18.77 6.98
C VAL A 95 -8.21 17.65 5.99
N ALA A 96 -9.33 16.98 6.17
CA ALA A 96 -9.73 15.84 5.35
C ALA A 96 -9.84 16.18 3.85
N ASP A 97 -10.20 17.42 3.51
CA ASP A 97 -10.23 17.95 2.15
C ASP A 97 -8.86 17.95 1.45
N LYS A 98 -7.77 17.85 2.21
CA LYS A 98 -6.38 17.76 1.70
C LYS A 98 -5.84 16.34 1.68
N LEU A 99 -6.64 15.37 2.09
CA LEU A 99 -6.23 13.98 2.22
C LEU A 99 -6.91 13.11 1.16
N SER A 100 -6.20 12.08 0.72
CA SER A 100 -6.77 10.99 -0.07
C SER A 100 -6.72 9.71 0.76
N VAL A 101 -7.87 9.21 1.20
CA VAL A 101 -7.98 8.01 2.03
C VAL A 101 -8.48 6.85 1.20
N VAL A 102 -7.67 5.81 1.07
CA VAL A 102 -8.03 4.58 0.35
C VAL A 102 -8.49 3.53 1.36
N ARG A 103 -9.81 3.31 1.45
CA ARG A 103 -10.44 2.37 2.38
C ARG A 103 -10.62 0.95 1.82
N SER A 104 -10.36 0.76 0.54
CA SER A 104 -10.56 -0.52 -0.17
C SER A 104 -9.33 -1.42 -0.21
N ILE A 105 -8.24 -1.05 0.46
CA ILE A 105 -7.04 -1.89 0.51
C ILE A 105 -7.32 -3.11 1.38
N CYS A 106 -7.08 -4.29 0.80
CA CYS A 106 -7.21 -5.56 1.50
C CYS A 106 -6.15 -6.55 1.01
N HIS A 107 -5.79 -7.50 1.84
CA HIS A 107 -4.91 -8.62 1.50
C HIS A 107 -5.30 -9.86 2.31
N LYS A 108 -4.78 -11.03 1.91
CA LYS A 108 -5.12 -12.32 2.52
C LYS A 108 -4.14 -12.77 3.60
N ASP A 109 -3.05 -12.03 3.82
CA ASP A 109 -2.04 -12.39 4.80
C ASP A 109 -2.47 -11.94 6.20
N PRO A 110 -2.65 -12.86 7.17
CA PRO A 110 -3.19 -12.51 8.48
C PRO A 110 -2.12 -12.02 9.48
N ASN A 111 -0.84 -12.02 9.12
CA ASN A 111 0.24 -11.64 10.04
C ASN A 111 0.94 -10.34 9.63
N HIS A 112 1.59 -9.70 10.61
CA HIS A 112 2.27 -8.42 10.40
C HIS A 112 3.38 -8.48 9.35
N GLY A 113 4.20 -9.54 9.36
CA GLY A 113 5.31 -9.67 8.40
C GLY A 113 4.84 -9.74 6.95
N GLY A 114 3.88 -10.60 6.67
CA GLY A 114 3.30 -10.73 5.34
C GLY A 114 2.49 -9.50 4.93
N GLY A 115 1.71 -8.92 5.85
CA GLY A 115 0.96 -7.69 5.63
C GLY A 115 1.88 -6.52 5.29
N ASN A 116 2.95 -6.32 6.06
CA ASN A 116 3.96 -5.29 5.79
C ASN A 116 4.62 -5.49 4.43
N HIS A 117 5.03 -6.72 4.11
CA HIS A 117 5.59 -7.02 2.81
C HIS A 117 4.62 -6.66 1.69
N TYR A 118 3.35 -7.09 1.82
CA TYR A 118 2.33 -6.81 0.81
C TYR A 118 2.12 -5.31 0.60
N MET A 119 2.01 -4.55 1.70
CA MET A 119 1.80 -3.11 1.66
C MET A 119 3.01 -2.36 1.08
N MET A 120 4.24 -2.79 1.40
CA MET A 120 5.47 -2.14 0.95
C MET A 120 5.84 -2.47 -0.50
N THR A 121 5.37 -3.59 -1.04
CA THR A 121 5.81 -4.10 -2.34
C THR A 121 4.69 -4.28 -3.36
N GLY A 122 3.43 -4.32 -2.91
CA GLY A 122 2.27 -4.64 -3.76
C GLY A 122 2.16 -6.12 -4.15
N ALA A 123 2.98 -7.01 -3.55
CA ALA A 123 3.02 -8.43 -3.88
C ALA A 123 2.95 -9.31 -2.63
N PRO A 124 2.29 -10.48 -2.69
CA PRO A 124 2.33 -11.42 -1.58
C PRO A 124 3.73 -12.00 -1.39
N THR A 125 4.03 -12.45 -0.17
CA THR A 125 5.27 -13.18 0.10
C THR A 125 5.25 -14.55 -0.60
N PRO A 126 6.34 -14.98 -1.26
CA PRO A 126 6.41 -16.30 -1.90
C PRO A 126 6.50 -17.45 -0.87
N VAL A 127 6.91 -17.15 0.35
CA VAL A 127 6.98 -18.08 1.47
C VAL A 127 6.35 -17.45 2.70
N PRO A 128 5.83 -18.23 3.66
CA PRO A 128 5.30 -17.69 4.90
C PRO A 128 6.36 -16.85 5.64
N VAL A 129 5.99 -15.64 6.05
CA VAL A 129 6.85 -14.72 6.80
C VAL A 129 6.26 -14.54 8.18
N GLY A 130 7.04 -14.84 9.21
CA GLY A 130 6.64 -14.67 10.61
C GLY A 130 6.53 -13.19 10.99
N CYS A 131 5.85 -12.94 12.09
CA CYS A 131 5.75 -11.62 12.70
C CYS A 131 7.16 -11.09 13.06
N GLY A 132 7.51 -9.88 12.62
CA GLY A 132 8.83 -9.29 12.87
C GLY A 132 9.95 -9.70 11.90
N ALA A 133 9.68 -10.58 10.94
CA ALA A 133 10.65 -10.90 9.90
C ALA A 133 10.55 -9.88 8.74
N PHE A 134 11.60 -9.10 8.55
CA PHE A 134 11.72 -8.14 7.44
C PHE A 134 12.42 -8.77 6.23
N VAL A 135 11.96 -9.93 5.80
CA VAL A 135 12.49 -10.56 4.59
C VAL A 135 11.73 -10.02 3.39
N THR A 136 12.42 -9.27 2.53
CA THR A 136 11.84 -8.71 1.33
C THR A 136 12.25 -9.52 0.11
N PHE A 137 11.27 -10.15 -0.53
CA PHE A 137 11.46 -10.87 -1.80
C PHE A 137 11.21 -9.98 -3.02
N HIS A 138 10.58 -8.83 -2.81
CA HIS A 138 10.22 -7.87 -3.85
C HIS A 138 10.73 -6.48 -3.44
N PRO A 139 11.07 -5.61 -4.41
CA PRO A 139 11.52 -4.26 -4.09
C PRO A 139 10.42 -3.44 -3.45
N SER A 140 10.75 -2.73 -2.37
CA SER A 140 9.86 -1.75 -1.75
C SER A 140 9.77 -0.47 -2.58
N TYR A 141 8.83 0.42 -2.24
CA TYR A 141 8.72 1.75 -2.88
C TYR A 141 10.03 2.52 -2.87
N GLY A 142 10.74 2.54 -1.73
CA GLY A 142 12.01 3.22 -1.58
C GLY A 142 13.08 2.64 -2.50
N SER A 143 13.16 1.31 -2.60
CA SER A 143 14.09 0.63 -3.51
C SER A 143 13.79 0.95 -4.97
N VAL A 144 12.50 1.01 -5.35
CA VAL A 144 12.10 1.39 -6.72
C VAL A 144 12.46 2.84 -7.01
N VAL A 145 12.20 3.76 -6.08
CA VAL A 145 12.54 5.18 -6.24
C VAL A 145 14.05 5.38 -6.33
N SER A 146 14.82 4.76 -5.43
CA SER A 146 16.28 4.80 -5.44
C SER A 146 16.83 4.31 -6.79
N TRP A 147 16.34 3.15 -7.24
CA TRP A 147 16.79 2.59 -8.52
C TRP A 147 16.42 3.46 -9.74
N THR A 148 15.22 4.05 -9.75
CA THR A 148 14.75 4.88 -10.87
C THR A 148 15.41 6.26 -10.92
N ARG A 149 15.84 6.80 -9.77
CA ARG A 149 16.49 8.10 -9.66
C ARG A 149 18.01 8.02 -9.64
N GLY A 150 18.59 6.83 -9.51
CA GLY A 150 20.04 6.62 -9.47
C GLY A 150 20.69 7.07 -8.15
N ILE A 151 19.95 7.00 -7.03
CA ILE A 151 20.41 7.36 -5.69
C ILE A 151 20.47 6.13 -4.78
#